data_b8552c8e8a62254eaba8b575bf7241c3
#
_entry.id   b8552c8e8a62254eaba8b575bf7241c3
#
_cell.length_a   1.000
_cell.length_b   1.000
_cell.length_c   1.000
_cell.angle_alpha   90.00
_cell.angle_beta   90.00
_cell.angle_gamma   90.00
#
_symmetry.space_group_name_H-M   'P 1'
#
loop_
_entity.id
_entity.type
_entity.pdbx_description
1 polymer ?
#
loop_
_entity_poly.entity_id
_entity_poly.type
_entity_poly.pdbx_seq_one_letter_code
_entity_poly.pdbx_strand_id
1 'polypeptide(L)'
;AIRRQRQMCIRDRPNPAQVLQGLVPHFKGTETVLMATSMLGATVMPHAIYLHSTLVNDHYVPGEPKPSVKTLLHGSKIDVFWALLLAGSVNLALLILAANSLHGMTGTDTIEGAQQAIQHVLGPVIGTIFSVGLLASSLSSTSVGTYAGAEIMHGLLRIKAPMWACRVVTLVPALVVLWFAKNPTEALIIGQVVLSIGIPFAIIPLMKYTHDRSLMGDYVDGPVKFAINMVVVSP
;
A
#
# COMPACT_ATOMS: atom_id res chain seq x y z
N ALA A 1 6.14 -39.64 -15.08
CA ALA A 1 5.42 -38.42 -14.72
C ALA A 1 4.89 -38.46 -13.27
N ILE A 2 4.14 -39.46 -12.87
CA ILE A 2 3.49 -39.58 -11.53
C ILE A 2 4.54 -39.64 -10.37
N ARG A 3 5.70 -40.25 -10.56
CA ARG A 3 6.76 -40.28 -9.53
C ARG A 3 7.40 -38.90 -9.31
N ARG A 4 7.57 -38.10 -10.35
CA ARG A 4 8.06 -36.71 -10.23
C ARG A 4 7.04 -35.80 -9.53
N GLN A 5 5.76 -35.97 -9.81
CA GLN A 5 4.69 -35.24 -9.14
C GLN A 5 4.59 -35.56 -7.64
N ARG A 6 4.74 -36.86 -7.26
CA ARG A 6 4.81 -37.24 -5.83
C ARG A 6 6.06 -36.71 -5.10
N GLN A 7 7.19 -36.64 -5.77
CA GLN A 7 8.40 -36.04 -5.19
C GLN A 7 8.27 -34.51 -5.03
N MET A 8 7.57 -33.81 -5.91
CA MET A 8 7.22 -32.41 -5.73
C MET A 8 6.33 -32.20 -4.50
N CYS A 9 5.27 -32.97 -4.33
CA CYS A 9 4.35 -32.84 -3.19
C CYS A 9 4.97 -33.18 -1.83
N ILE A 10 6.07 -33.97 -1.77
CA ILE A 10 6.77 -34.31 -0.52
C ILE A 10 7.78 -33.24 -0.15
N ARG A 11 8.29 -32.46 -1.12
CA ARG A 11 9.26 -31.39 -0.90
C ARG A 11 8.62 -30.09 -0.39
N ASP A 12 7.31 -29.96 -0.56
CA ASP A 12 6.54 -28.75 -0.25
C ASP A 12 5.84 -28.77 1.13
N ARG A 13 6.34 -29.58 2.08
CA ARG A 13 5.94 -29.38 3.48
C ARG A 13 6.82 -28.27 4.07
N PRO A 14 6.29 -27.04 4.21
CA PRO A 14 7.07 -25.98 4.82
C PRO A 14 7.44 -26.41 6.24
N ASN A 15 8.74 -26.47 6.51
CA ASN A 15 9.22 -26.73 7.87
C ASN A 15 8.78 -25.52 8.73
N PRO A 16 7.98 -25.75 9.79
CA PRO A 16 7.48 -24.65 10.62
C PRO A 16 8.59 -23.73 11.15
N ALA A 17 9.77 -24.29 11.43
CA ALA A 17 10.94 -23.52 11.84
C ALA A 17 11.47 -22.60 10.73
N GLN A 18 11.44 -23.01 9.47
CA GLN A 18 11.85 -22.18 8.33
C GLN A 18 10.83 -21.06 8.05
N VAL A 19 9.54 -21.34 8.26
CA VAL A 19 8.48 -20.30 8.15
C VAL A 19 8.66 -19.25 9.24
N LEU A 20 8.97 -19.66 10.48
CA LEU A 20 9.24 -18.72 11.58
C LEU A 20 10.53 -17.92 11.36
N GLN A 21 11.58 -18.54 10.80
CA GLN A 21 12.80 -17.83 10.40
C GLN A 21 12.54 -16.79 9.29
N GLY A 22 11.59 -17.07 8.39
CA GLY A 22 11.18 -16.13 7.36
C GLY A 22 10.49 -14.86 7.89
N LEU A 23 9.97 -14.89 9.12
CA LEU A 23 9.40 -13.71 9.78
C LEU A 23 10.46 -12.74 10.32
N VAL A 24 11.71 -13.18 10.42
CA VAL A 24 12.82 -12.33 10.87
C VAL A 24 13.43 -11.66 9.64
N PRO A 25 13.42 -10.33 9.53
CA PRO A 25 13.99 -9.62 8.39
C PRO A 25 15.50 -9.92 8.26
N HIS A 26 15.93 -10.41 7.11
CA HIS A 26 17.31 -10.63 6.78
C HIS A 26 17.69 -9.79 5.58
N PHE A 27 18.48 -8.76 5.80
CA PHE A 27 18.97 -7.89 4.74
C PHE A 27 20.31 -8.40 4.21
N LYS A 28 20.33 -8.87 2.97
CA LYS A 28 21.54 -9.31 2.27
C LYS A 28 21.83 -8.33 1.12
N GLY A 29 22.53 -7.23 1.44
CA GLY A 29 22.91 -6.24 0.46
C GLY A 29 21.86 -5.15 0.18
N THR A 30 22.25 -4.19 -0.65
CA THR A 30 21.46 -2.99 -0.98
C THR A 30 20.15 -3.31 -1.71
N GLU A 31 20.13 -4.34 -2.54
CA GLU A 31 18.92 -4.75 -3.27
C GLU A 31 17.77 -5.17 -2.34
N THR A 32 18.10 -5.92 -1.29
CA THR A 32 17.09 -6.38 -0.31
C THR A 32 16.52 -5.21 0.49
N VAL A 33 17.37 -4.24 0.83
CA VAL A 33 16.93 -3.00 1.50
C VAL A 33 16.04 -2.18 0.57
N LEU A 34 16.40 -2.06 -0.70
CA LEU A 34 15.62 -1.34 -1.71
C LEU A 34 14.23 -1.98 -1.90
N MET A 35 14.17 -3.31 -1.98
CA MET A 35 12.92 -4.06 -2.04
C MET A 35 12.05 -3.86 -0.78
N ALA A 36 12.64 -3.97 0.40
CA ALA A 36 11.92 -3.76 1.66
C ALA A 36 11.38 -2.32 1.76
N THR A 37 12.18 -1.32 1.39
CA THR A 37 11.78 0.09 1.37
C THR A 37 10.68 0.36 0.36
N SER A 38 10.74 -0.27 -0.83
CA SER A 38 9.68 -0.14 -1.83
C SER A 38 8.38 -0.79 -1.37
N MET A 39 8.43 -1.95 -0.71
CA MET A 39 7.25 -2.59 -0.12
C MET A 39 6.63 -1.70 0.97
N LEU A 40 7.45 -1.07 1.79
CA LEU A 40 6.98 -0.12 2.80
C LEU A 40 6.27 1.08 2.15
N GLY A 41 6.87 1.68 1.13
CA GLY A 41 6.27 2.79 0.38
C GLY A 41 4.99 2.41 -0.34
N ALA A 42 4.88 1.17 -0.84
CA ALA A 42 3.68 0.66 -1.49
C ALA A 42 2.52 0.41 -0.51
N THR A 43 2.82 0.02 0.73
CA THR A 43 1.81 -0.32 1.74
C THR A 43 1.38 0.88 2.57
N VAL A 44 2.32 1.73 2.95
CA VAL A 44 2.06 2.92 3.78
C VAL A 44 2.12 4.17 2.91
N MET A 45 1.00 4.52 2.30
CA MET A 45 0.90 5.71 1.45
C MET A 45 0.71 6.98 2.29
N PRO A 46 1.65 7.93 2.33
CA PRO A 46 1.53 9.15 3.13
C PRO A 46 0.27 9.96 2.80
N HIS A 47 -0.10 10.02 1.53
CA HIS A 47 -1.28 10.76 1.10
C HIS A 47 -2.60 10.12 1.56
N ALA A 48 -2.64 8.80 1.80
CA ALA A 48 -3.83 8.13 2.31
C ALA A 48 -4.17 8.58 3.75
N ILE A 49 -3.17 8.95 4.54
CA ILE A 49 -3.35 9.46 5.91
C ILE A 49 -4.12 10.78 5.88
N TYR A 50 -3.73 11.70 5.00
CA TYR A 50 -4.42 13.00 4.84
C TYR A 50 -5.81 12.82 4.26
N LEU A 51 -5.93 11.96 3.23
CA LEU A 51 -7.20 11.71 2.57
C LEU A 51 -8.25 11.11 3.50
N HIS A 52 -7.85 10.17 4.37
CA HIS A 52 -8.79 9.54 5.28
C HIS A 52 -9.47 10.56 6.22
N SER A 53 -8.73 11.52 6.73
CA SER A 53 -9.30 12.58 7.57
C SER A 53 -10.27 13.47 6.81
N THR A 54 -9.96 13.82 5.57
CA THR A 54 -10.84 14.62 4.70
C THR A 54 -12.12 13.86 4.37
N LEU A 55 -12.02 12.59 3.94
CA LEU A 55 -13.18 11.77 3.61
C LEU A 55 -14.14 11.59 4.80
N VAL A 56 -13.60 11.38 6.00
CA VAL A 56 -14.43 11.31 7.21
C VAL A 56 -15.16 12.63 7.47
N ASN A 57 -14.51 13.76 7.20
CA ASN A 57 -15.11 15.08 7.39
C ASN A 57 -16.16 15.40 6.32
N ASP A 58 -15.90 15.06 5.06
CA ASP A 58 -16.78 15.31 3.92
C ASP A 58 -18.03 14.41 3.91
N HIS A 59 -18.00 13.30 4.65
CA HIS A 59 -19.14 12.40 4.77
C HIS A 59 -20.33 13.03 5.51
N TYR A 60 -20.11 14.14 6.24
CA TYR A 60 -21.15 14.82 6.98
C TYR A 60 -21.70 16.02 6.24
N VAL A 61 -23.01 15.94 5.94
CA VAL A 61 -23.74 17.04 5.30
C VAL A 61 -23.87 18.21 6.28
N PRO A 62 -23.53 19.45 5.86
CA PRO A 62 -23.75 20.62 6.68
C PRO A 62 -25.23 20.78 7.04
N GLY A 63 -25.54 20.84 8.35
CA GLY A 63 -26.92 21.01 8.84
C GLY A 63 -27.55 19.76 9.46
N GLU A 64 -26.97 18.57 9.24
CA GLU A 64 -27.41 17.36 9.97
C GLU A 64 -26.73 17.21 11.35
N PRO A 65 -27.43 16.63 12.33
CA PRO A 65 -26.84 16.38 13.66
C PRO A 65 -25.68 15.41 13.52
N LYS A 66 -24.46 15.89 13.83
CA LYS A 66 -23.25 15.05 13.79
C LYS A 66 -23.36 13.94 14.85
N PRO A 67 -23.11 12.67 14.49
CA PRO A 67 -23.06 11.60 15.46
C PRO A 67 -21.97 11.85 16.51
N SER A 68 -22.09 11.21 17.68
CA SER A 68 -21.09 11.38 18.73
C SER A 68 -19.70 10.91 18.25
N VAL A 69 -18.65 11.56 18.73
CA VAL A 69 -17.25 11.18 18.41
C VAL A 69 -16.97 9.71 18.70
N LYS A 70 -17.60 9.15 19.76
CA LYS A 70 -17.48 7.72 20.09
C LYS A 70 -18.05 6.82 18.99
N THR A 71 -19.22 7.18 18.44
CA THR A 71 -19.87 6.42 17.36
C THR A 71 -19.02 6.46 16.10
N LEU A 72 -18.47 7.64 15.77
CA LEU A 72 -17.57 7.82 14.63
C LEU A 72 -16.30 6.99 14.75
N LEU A 73 -15.64 7.05 15.89
CA LEU A 73 -14.42 6.27 16.14
C LEU A 73 -14.70 4.77 16.10
N HIS A 74 -15.86 4.32 16.62
CA HIS A 74 -16.23 2.91 16.59
C HIS A 74 -16.48 2.43 15.14
N GLY A 75 -17.25 3.20 14.36
CA GLY A 75 -17.49 2.91 12.94
C GLY A 75 -16.20 2.87 12.14
N SER A 76 -15.35 3.89 12.29
CA SER A 76 -14.07 3.95 11.61
C SER A 76 -13.13 2.78 11.96
N LYS A 77 -13.10 2.34 13.23
CA LYS A 77 -12.30 1.16 13.63
C LYS A 77 -12.78 -0.13 12.97
N ILE A 78 -14.10 -0.32 12.89
CA ILE A 78 -14.69 -1.49 12.23
C ILE A 78 -14.37 -1.48 10.73
N ASP A 79 -14.56 -0.33 10.09
CA ASP A 79 -14.30 -0.14 8.67
C ASP A 79 -12.83 -0.43 8.33
N VAL A 80 -11.90 0.20 9.04
CA VAL A 80 -10.46 -0.02 8.87
C VAL A 80 -10.06 -1.47 9.14
N PHE A 81 -10.63 -2.10 10.18
CA PHE A 81 -10.33 -3.50 10.49
C PHE A 81 -10.72 -4.44 9.34
N TRP A 82 -11.94 -4.31 8.82
CA TRP A 82 -12.41 -5.16 7.73
C TRP A 82 -11.69 -4.87 6.41
N ALA A 83 -11.44 -3.60 6.09
CA ALA A 83 -10.69 -3.20 4.91
C ALA A 83 -9.26 -3.77 4.93
N LEU A 84 -8.56 -3.63 6.06
CA LEU A 84 -7.20 -4.16 6.22
C LEU A 84 -7.16 -5.68 6.24
N LEU A 85 -8.14 -6.34 6.85
CA LEU A 85 -8.26 -7.80 6.86
C LEU A 85 -8.42 -8.33 5.43
N LEU A 86 -9.30 -7.73 4.65
CA LEU A 86 -9.53 -8.13 3.26
C LEU A 86 -8.30 -7.86 2.38
N ALA A 87 -7.76 -6.65 2.43
CA ALA A 87 -6.56 -6.28 1.67
C ALA A 87 -5.35 -7.13 2.06
N GLY A 88 -5.13 -7.36 3.37
CA GLY A 88 -4.06 -8.22 3.87
C GLY A 88 -4.20 -9.67 3.42
N SER A 89 -5.43 -10.19 3.40
CA SER A 89 -5.70 -11.56 2.91
C SER A 89 -5.36 -11.72 1.43
N VAL A 90 -5.73 -10.73 0.60
CA VAL A 90 -5.39 -10.73 -0.84
C VAL A 90 -3.88 -10.62 -1.04
N ASN A 91 -3.20 -9.73 -0.32
CA ASN A 91 -1.76 -9.58 -0.40
C ASN A 91 -1.02 -10.85 0.02
N LEU A 92 -1.48 -11.50 1.10
CA LEU A 92 -0.91 -12.77 1.57
C LEU A 92 -1.11 -13.88 0.54
N ALA A 93 -2.30 -13.97 -0.06
CA ALA A 93 -2.58 -14.95 -1.11
C ALA A 93 -1.69 -14.75 -2.34
N LEU A 94 -1.49 -13.51 -2.78
CA LEU A 94 -0.57 -13.17 -3.89
C LEU A 94 0.89 -13.48 -3.54
N LEU A 95 1.31 -13.22 -2.31
CA LEU A 95 2.67 -13.54 -1.86
C LEU A 95 2.92 -15.06 -1.84
N ILE A 96 1.96 -15.84 -1.33
CA ILE A 96 2.03 -17.31 -1.32
C ILE A 96 2.03 -17.84 -2.75
N LEU A 97 1.21 -17.30 -3.63
CA LEU A 97 1.18 -17.65 -5.05
C LEU A 97 2.53 -17.38 -5.71
N ALA A 98 3.11 -16.21 -5.49
CA ALA A 98 4.42 -15.84 -6.02
C ALA A 98 5.52 -16.78 -5.50
N ALA A 99 5.54 -17.05 -4.20
CA ALA A 99 6.53 -17.92 -3.57
C ALA A 99 6.47 -19.36 -4.07
N ASN A 100 5.27 -19.91 -4.30
CA ASN A 100 5.09 -21.31 -4.69
C ASN A 100 5.16 -21.54 -6.20
N SER A 101 4.60 -20.61 -6.99
CA SER A 101 4.38 -20.83 -8.42
C SER A 101 5.35 -20.09 -9.31
N LEU A 102 5.90 -18.97 -8.84
CA LEU A 102 6.78 -18.11 -9.64
C LEU A 102 8.25 -18.25 -9.24
N HIS A 103 8.54 -18.89 -8.10
CA HIS A 103 9.91 -19.05 -7.62
C HIS A 103 10.77 -19.87 -8.60
N GLY A 104 11.88 -19.28 -9.04
CA GLY A 104 12.81 -19.92 -9.97
C GLY A 104 12.43 -19.81 -11.45
N MET A 105 11.34 -19.13 -11.79
CA MET A 105 11.03 -18.80 -13.20
C MET A 105 11.77 -17.53 -13.59
N THR A 106 12.38 -17.55 -14.78
CA THR A 106 13.08 -16.38 -15.34
C THR A 106 12.07 -15.38 -15.92
N GLY A 107 12.34 -14.07 -15.74
CA GLY A 107 11.50 -13.00 -16.30
C GLY A 107 10.26 -12.64 -15.49
N THR A 108 10.14 -13.12 -14.25
CA THR A 108 9.01 -12.81 -13.34
C THR A 108 9.22 -11.49 -12.55
N ASP A 109 10.31 -10.83 -12.77
CA ASP A 109 10.72 -9.54 -12.19
C ASP A 109 10.00 -8.33 -12.82
N THR A 110 9.21 -8.56 -13.87
CA THR A 110 8.35 -7.55 -14.48
C THR A 110 6.87 -7.90 -14.30
N ILE A 111 5.99 -6.89 -14.39
CA ILE A 111 4.53 -7.09 -14.26
C ILE A 111 4.03 -7.99 -15.38
N GLU A 112 4.51 -7.79 -16.60
CA GLU A 112 4.17 -8.60 -17.78
C GLU A 112 4.65 -10.04 -17.61
N GLY A 113 5.87 -10.23 -17.12
CA GLY A 113 6.43 -11.55 -16.88
C GLY A 113 5.70 -12.30 -15.77
N ALA A 114 5.32 -11.62 -14.69
CA ALA A 114 4.50 -12.19 -13.63
C ALA A 114 3.12 -12.61 -14.15
N GLN A 115 2.48 -11.78 -14.99
CA GLN A 115 1.19 -12.10 -15.61
C GLN A 115 1.29 -13.31 -16.53
N GLN A 116 2.33 -13.39 -17.38
CA GLN A 116 2.55 -14.54 -18.26
C GLN A 116 2.80 -15.82 -17.46
N ALA A 117 3.58 -15.74 -16.40
CA ALA A 117 3.86 -16.87 -15.51
C ALA A 117 2.57 -17.37 -14.81
N ILE A 118 1.75 -16.47 -14.30
CA ILE A 118 0.44 -16.79 -13.73
C ILE A 118 -0.45 -17.47 -14.78
N GLN A 119 -0.50 -16.94 -15.99
CA GLN A 119 -1.26 -17.49 -17.08
C GLN A 119 -0.78 -18.90 -17.46
N HIS A 120 0.54 -19.12 -17.46
CA HIS A 120 1.13 -20.42 -17.77
C HIS A 120 0.85 -21.48 -16.69
N VAL A 121 0.90 -21.08 -15.40
CA VAL A 121 0.72 -22.02 -14.28
C VAL A 121 -0.74 -22.27 -13.96
N LEU A 122 -1.58 -21.24 -13.95
CA LEU A 122 -2.98 -21.29 -13.51
C LEU A 122 -4.01 -21.22 -14.64
N GLY A 123 -3.53 -21.02 -15.87
CA GLY A 123 -4.36 -20.94 -17.06
C GLY A 123 -4.75 -19.52 -17.49
N PRO A 124 -5.25 -19.39 -18.75
CA PRO A 124 -5.48 -18.09 -19.37
C PRO A 124 -6.58 -17.26 -18.68
N VAL A 125 -7.59 -17.93 -18.12
CA VAL A 125 -8.70 -17.24 -17.43
C VAL A 125 -8.19 -16.52 -16.19
N ILE A 126 -7.36 -17.17 -15.38
CA ILE A 126 -6.81 -16.57 -14.15
C ILE A 126 -5.81 -15.45 -14.50
N GLY A 127 -4.99 -15.63 -15.54
CA GLY A 127 -4.11 -14.58 -16.03
C GLY A 127 -4.89 -13.33 -16.50
N THR A 128 -6.03 -13.52 -17.15
CA THR A 128 -6.91 -12.40 -17.55
C THR A 128 -7.56 -11.72 -16.35
N ILE A 129 -8.07 -12.48 -15.38
CA ILE A 129 -8.63 -11.92 -14.13
C ILE A 129 -7.58 -11.10 -13.38
N PHE A 130 -6.35 -11.60 -13.31
CA PHE A 130 -5.24 -10.87 -12.70
C PHE A 130 -4.97 -9.53 -13.38
N SER A 131 -4.93 -9.50 -14.73
CA SER A 131 -4.73 -8.27 -15.51
C SER A 131 -5.88 -7.28 -15.33
N VAL A 132 -7.12 -7.74 -15.32
CA VAL A 132 -8.31 -6.90 -15.08
C VAL A 132 -8.28 -6.34 -13.65
N GLY A 133 -7.88 -7.16 -12.67
CA GLY A 133 -7.71 -6.73 -11.29
C GLY A 133 -6.63 -5.65 -11.14
N LEU A 134 -5.48 -5.80 -11.81
CA LEU A 134 -4.42 -4.79 -11.84
C LEU A 134 -4.92 -3.47 -12.46
N LEU A 135 -5.65 -3.56 -13.58
CA LEU A 135 -6.20 -2.38 -14.24
C LEU A 135 -7.19 -1.64 -13.33
N ALA A 136 -8.12 -2.36 -12.72
CA ALA A 136 -9.11 -1.80 -11.81
C ALA A 136 -8.43 -1.15 -10.58
N SER A 137 -7.43 -1.82 -10.00
CA SER A 137 -6.62 -1.30 -8.88
C SER A 137 -5.89 -0.02 -9.27
N SER A 138 -5.26 0.02 -10.46
CA SER A 138 -4.54 1.18 -10.96
C SER A 138 -5.45 2.39 -11.17
N LEU A 139 -6.65 2.18 -11.74
CA LEU A 139 -7.65 3.24 -11.92
C LEU A 139 -8.14 3.79 -10.57
N SER A 140 -8.43 2.91 -9.62
CA SER A 140 -8.83 3.30 -8.27
C SER A 140 -7.71 4.10 -7.57
N SER A 141 -6.49 3.59 -7.58
CA SER A 141 -5.33 4.25 -6.96
C SER A 141 -5.05 5.62 -7.57
N THR A 142 -5.14 5.76 -8.88
CA THR A 142 -4.96 7.04 -9.57
C THR A 142 -6.03 8.06 -9.16
N SER A 143 -7.27 7.63 -9.02
CA SER A 143 -8.38 8.49 -8.60
C SER A 143 -8.18 8.99 -7.16
N VAL A 144 -7.86 8.08 -6.25
CA VAL A 144 -7.57 8.39 -4.84
C VAL A 144 -6.35 9.29 -4.71
N GLY A 145 -5.26 9.01 -5.42
CA GLY A 145 -4.03 9.81 -5.39
C GLY A 145 -4.24 11.23 -5.91
N THR A 146 -5.05 11.39 -6.96
CA THR A 146 -5.38 12.73 -7.50
C THR A 146 -6.21 13.54 -6.51
N TYR A 147 -7.19 12.91 -5.87
CA TYR A 147 -8.02 13.58 -4.86
C TYR A 147 -7.18 13.99 -3.65
N ALA A 148 -6.34 13.10 -3.14
CA ALA A 148 -5.41 13.39 -2.06
C ALA A 148 -4.45 14.54 -2.41
N GLY A 149 -3.92 14.56 -3.63
CA GLY A 149 -3.08 15.64 -4.13
C GLY A 149 -3.81 17.00 -4.15
N ALA A 150 -5.05 17.02 -4.59
CA ALA A 150 -5.87 18.25 -4.57
C ALA A 150 -6.09 18.76 -3.14
N GLU A 151 -6.42 17.86 -2.20
CA GLU A 151 -6.63 18.21 -0.79
C GLU A 151 -5.34 18.75 -0.13
N ILE A 152 -4.20 18.15 -0.42
CA ILE A 152 -2.89 18.65 0.06
C ILE A 152 -2.60 20.03 -0.51
N MET A 153 -2.89 20.26 -1.80
CA MET A 153 -2.70 21.59 -2.43
C MET A 153 -3.64 22.64 -1.83
N HIS A 154 -4.89 22.29 -1.56
CA HIS A 154 -5.83 23.19 -0.90
C HIS A 154 -5.44 23.49 0.54
N GLY A 155 -5.06 22.47 1.31
CA GLY A 155 -4.73 22.59 2.74
C GLY A 155 -3.37 23.28 3.01
N LEU A 156 -2.31 22.83 2.33
CA LEU A 156 -0.94 23.32 2.56
C LEU A 156 -0.62 24.57 1.74
N LEU A 157 -0.93 24.57 0.46
CA LEU A 157 -0.54 25.65 -0.45
C LEU A 157 -1.62 26.72 -0.58
N ARG A 158 -2.84 26.48 -0.04
CA ARG A 158 -4.00 27.37 -0.17
C ARG A 158 -4.35 27.72 -1.62
N ILE A 159 -3.95 26.89 -2.57
CA ILE A 159 -4.21 27.05 -3.98
C ILE A 159 -5.53 26.35 -4.31
N LYS A 160 -6.52 27.12 -4.75
CA LYS A 160 -7.78 26.57 -5.25
C LYS A 160 -7.60 26.14 -6.72
N ALA A 161 -6.91 25.02 -6.93
CA ALA A 161 -6.76 24.45 -8.25
C ALA A 161 -7.96 23.55 -8.59
N PRO A 162 -8.52 23.66 -9.81
CA PRO A 162 -9.58 22.77 -10.24
C PRO A 162 -9.03 21.34 -10.39
N MET A 163 -9.86 20.33 -10.09
CA MET A 163 -9.49 18.93 -10.07
C MET A 163 -8.81 18.47 -11.38
N TRP A 164 -9.24 18.98 -12.53
CA TRP A 164 -8.64 18.64 -13.82
C TRP A 164 -7.17 19.12 -13.93
N ALA A 165 -6.85 20.31 -13.37
CA ALA A 165 -5.49 20.82 -13.38
C ALA A 165 -4.56 19.94 -12.52
N CYS A 166 -5.03 19.50 -11.35
CA CYS A 166 -4.29 18.55 -10.52
C CYS A 166 -4.00 17.24 -11.26
N ARG A 167 -4.98 16.75 -12.03
CA ARG A 167 -4.79 15.54 -12.87
C ARG A 167 -3.75 15.73 -13.96
N VAL A 168 -3.77 16.87 -14.65
CA VAL A 168 -2.78 17.17 -15.71
C VAL A 168 -1.39 17.31 -15.11
N VAL A 169 -1.24 18.01 -13.99
CA VAL A 169 0.06 18.21 -13.31
C VAL A 169 0.67 16.88 -12.84
N THR A 170 -0.15 15.90 -12.47
CA THR A 170 0.34 14.56 -12.08
C THR A 170 0.53 13.63 -13.28
N LEU A 171 -0.33 13.72 -14.29
CA LEU A 171 -0.29 12.83 -15.46
C LEU A 171 0.89 13.13 -16.39
N VAL A 172 1.18 14.41 -16.64
CA VAL A 172 2.25 14.80 -17.58
C VAL A 172 3.62 14.28 -17.14
N PRO A 173 4.09 14.50 -15.88
CA PRO A 173 5.34 13.93 -15.43
C PRO A 173 5.36 12.38 -15.46
N ALA A 174 4.24 11.74 -15.13
CA ALA A 174 4.13 10.29 -15.18
C ALA A 174 4.30 9.75 -16.62
N LEU A 175 3.66 10.39 -17.60
CA LEU A 175 3.84 10.04 -19.01
C LEU A 175 5.27 10.27 -19.50
N VAL A 176 5.91 11.37 -19.07
CA VAL A 176 7.31 11.66 -19.40
C VAL A 176 8.22 10.57 -18.82
N VAL A 177 8.04 10.21 -17.55
CA VAL A 177 8.80 9.12 -16.92
C VAL A 177 8.60 7.80 -17.67
N LEU A 178 7.37 7.44 -18.00
CA LEU A 178 7.06 6.22 -18.76
C LEU A 178 7.65 6.24 -20.17
N TRP A 179 7.72 7.39 -20.82
CA TRP A 179 8.32 7.53 -22.15
C TRP A 179 9.82 7.26 -22.14
N PHE A 180 10.52 7.69 -21.10
CA PHE A 180 11.96 7.50 -20.96
C PHE A 180 12.33 6.21 -20.21
N ALA A 181 11.42 5.62 -19.45
CA ALA A 181 11.67 4.40 -18.69
C ALA A 181 11.77 3.19 -19.63
N LYS A 182 12.90 2.51 -19.61
CA LYS A 182 13.08 1.24 -20.33
C LYS A 182 12.23 0.13 -19.72
N ASN A 183 12.06 0.15 -18.41
CA ASN A 183 11.29 -0.82 -17.64
C ASN A 183 10.28 -0.09 -16.72
N PRO A 184 8.97 -0.15 -17.01
CA PRO A 184 7.95 0.46 -16.16
C PRO A 184 7.97 -0.04 -14.72
N THR A 185 8.32 -1.32 -14.52
CA THR A 185 8.40 -1.93 -13.18
C THR A 185 9.50 -1.30 -12.33
N GLU A 186 10.67 -1.00 -12.89
CA GLU A 186 11.74 -0.30 -12.17
C GLU A 186 11.32 1.12 -11.78
N ALA A 187 10.64 1.84 -12.69
CA ALA A 187 10.11 3.16 -12.38
C ALA A 187 9.10 3.14 -11.23
N LEU A 188 8.24 2.11 -11.17
CA LEU A 188 7.33 1.90 -10.06
C LEU A 188 8.08 1.63 -8.74
N ILE A 189 9.08 0.75 -8.73
CA ILE A 189 9.88 0.43 -7.54
C ILE A 189 10.56 1.69 -7.00
N ILE A 190 11.22 2.46 -7.86
CA ILE A 190 11.86 3.72 -7.47
C ILE A 190 10.83 4.72 -6.92
N GLY A 191 9.69 4.83 -7.57
CA GLY A 191 8.58 5.67 -7.08
C GLY A 191 8.14 5.29 -5.67
N GLN A 192 8.02 4.00 -5.37
CA GLN A 192 7.66 3.52 -4.02
C GLN A 192 8.76 3.79 -2.99
N VAL A 193 10.03 3.69 -3.36
CA VAL A 193 11.15 4.07 -2.50
C VAL A 193 11.09 5.57 -2.16
N VAL A 194 10.82 6.41 -3.15
CA VAL A 194 10.66 7.87 -2.91
C VAL A 194 9.47 8.14 -1.99
N LEU A 195 8.34 7.45 -2.18
CA LEU A 195 7.19 7.58 -1.30
C LEU A 195 7.49 7.14 0.13
N SER A 196 8.32 6.12 0.34
CA SER A 196 8.70 5.67 1.68
C SER A 196 9.47 6.74 2.47
N ILE A 197 10.27 7.56 1.80
CA ILE A 197 10.95 8.70 2.43
C ILE A 197 9.93 9.75 2.91
N GLY A 198 8.78 9.85 2.25
CA GLY A 198 7.70 10.75 2.66
C GLY A 198 6.93 10.31 3.92
N ILE A 199 7.01 9.04 4.31
CA ILE A 199 6.25 8.48 5.44
C ILE A 199 6.53 9.20 6.77
N PRO A 200 7.78 9.40 7.20
CA PRO A 200 8.08 10.11 8.44
C PRO A 200 7.52 11.54 8.45
N PHE A 201 7.57 12.25 7.32
CA PHE A 201 7.05 13.60 7.20
C PHE A 201 5.52 13.69 7.38
N ALA A 202 4.80 12.62 7.06
CA ALA A 202 3.36 12.53 7.28
C ALA A 202 3.03 12.09 8.72
N ILE A 203 3.75 11.10 9.23
CA ILE A 203 3.42 10.48 10.52
C ILE A 203 3.87 11.34 11.70
N ILE A 204 5.03 12.00 11.63
CA ILE A 204 5.55 12.82 12.75
C ILE A 204 4.57 13.95 13.15
N PRO A 205 4.05 14.79 12.23
CA PRO A 205 3.03 15.76 12.59
C PRO A 205 1.75 15.13 13.14
N LEU A 206 1.31 14.02 12.54
CA LEU A 206 0.12 13.30 13.01
C LEU A 206 0.29 12.84 14.45
N MET A 207 1.43 12.22 14.80
CA MET A 207 1.75 11.81 16.17
C MET A 207 1.75 12.99 17.14
N LYS A 208 2.28 14.14 16.73
CA LYS A 208 2.27 15.35 17.55
C LYS A 208 0.85 15.80 17.84
N TYR A 209 -0.04 15.80 16.83
CA TYR A 209 -1.43 16.20 16.99
C TYR A 209 -2.23 15.19 17.84
N THR A 210 -2.04 13.88 17.64
CA THR A 210 -2.75 12.85 18.42
C THR A 210 -2.31 12.77 19.88
N HIS A 211 -1.12 13.29 20.19
CA HIS A 211 -0.61 13.38 21.55
C HIS A 211 -0.95 14.70 22.25
N ASP A 212 -1.40 15.70 21.52
CA ASP A 212 -1.75 17.01 22.08
C ASP A 212 -3.13 16.95 22.76
N ARG A 213 -3.08 17.08 24.11
CA ARG A 213 -4.27 17.04 24.95
C ARG A 213 -5.19 18.25 24.74
N SER A 214 -4.65 19.37 24.27
CA SER A 214 -5.44 20.58 23.99
C SER A 214 -6.35 20.40 22.77
N LEU A 215 -5.95 19.56 21.83
CA LEU A 215 -6.69 19.25 20.60
C LEU A 215 -7.58 18.01 20.76
N MET A 216 -7.06 16.96 21.39
CA MET A 216 -7.71 15.64 21.46
C MET A 216 -8.57 15.45 22.72
N GLY A 217 -8.41 16.28 23.76
CA GLY A 217 -9.17 16.15 24.99
C GLY A 217 -9.02 14.77 25.63
N ASP A 218 -10.15 14.04 25.78
CA ASP A 218 -10.19 12.69 26.37
C ASP A 218 -9.72 11.58 25.39
N TYR A 219 -9.48 11.91 24.13
CA TYR A 219 -9.09 10.95 23.07
C TYR A 219 -7.59 10.94 22.77
N VAL A 220 -6.79 11.51 23.67
CA VAL A 220 -5.31 11.52 23.56
C VAL A 220 -4.77 10.10 23.52
N ASP A 221 -3.82 9.85 22.62
CA ASP A 221 -3.10 8.59 22.56
C ASP A 221 -2.26 8.38 23.82
N GLY A 222 -2.48 7.23 24.47
CA GLY A 222 -1.71 6.84 25.64
C GLY A 222 -0.21 6.59 25.31
N PRO A 223 0.65 6.57 26.35
CA PRO A 223 2.11 6.45 26.15
C PRO A 223 2.53 5.16 25.40
N VAL A 224 1.75 4.09 25.57
CA VAL A 224 2.01 2.83 24.87
C VAL A 224 1.80 2.96 23.34
N LYS A 225 0.70 3.59 22.92
CA LYS A 225 0.44 3.84 21.49
C LYS A 225 1.47 4.78 20.88
N PHE A 226 1.87 5.81 21.64
CA PHE A 226 2.92 6.71 21.22
C PHE A 226 4.24 5.99 21.03
N ALA A 227 4.63 5.10 21.94
CA ALA A 227 5.84 4.30 21.83
C ALA A 227 5.80 3.35 20.62
N ILE A 228 4.66 2.69 20.36
CA ILE A 228 4.48 1.83 19.17
C ILE A 228 4.62 2.66 17.89
N ASN A 229 3.99 3.82 17.83
CA ASN A 229 4.08 4.71 16.68
C ASN A 229 5.52 5.20 16.46
N MET A 230 6.27 5.50 17.52
CA MET A 230 7.69 5.86 17.43
C MET A 230 8.54 4.73 16.84
N VAL A 231 8.29 3.49 17.24
CA VAL A 231 9.00 2.31 16.68
C VAL A 231 8.69 2.13 15.18
N VAL A 232 7.44 2.39 14.77
CA VAL A 232 7.05 2.29 13.34
C VAL A 232 7.66 3.38 12.48
N VAL A 233 7.94 4.56 13.06
CA VAL A 233 8.53 5.72 12.37
C VAL A 233 10.06 5.72 12.41
N SER A 234 10.64 5.02 13.39
CA SER A 234 12.09 4.88 13.49
C SER A 234 12.59 3.93 12.40
N PRO A 235 13.47 4.39 11.49
CA PRO A 235 13.98 3.57 10.38
C PRO A 235 14.87 2.42 10.85
#